data_8b41f580efa6be1c4d76c80cd130e0b9
#
_entry.id   8b41f580efa6be1c4d76c80cd130e0b9
#
_cell.length_a   1.000
_cell.length_b   1.000
_cell.length_c   1.000
_cell.angle_alpha   90.00
_cell.angle_beta   90.00
_cell.angle_gamma   90.00
#
_symmetry.space_group_name_H-M   'P 1'
#
loop_
_entity.id
_entity.type
_entity.pdbx_description
1 polymer ?
#
loop_
_entity_poly.entity_id
_entity_poly.type
_entity_poly.pdbx_seq_one_letter_code
_entity_poly.pdbx_strand_id
1 'polypeptide(L)'
;MIEKNVSHGIISTYFNKLERNLDLDVAIVGGGPSGIVAAYYLAKAGLKVAQFDRKLSPGGGMWGGAMMFNQIVVQEEALHIIKEFDINYEQYNDHLYVMDSVESTSALLYKAVHAGATIFNCYSVEDVIFKDNVVSGVVVNWTPVLREGMHVDPLNIMAKCVIDGTGHDSEMCRTVARKNGIRL
;
A
#
# COMPACT_ATOMS: atom_id res chain seq x y z
N MET A 1 -34.31 6.08 -13.10
CA MET A 1 -33.89 6.14 -11.68
C MET A 1 -32.37 6.15 -11.67
N ILE A 2 -31.77 7.29 -11.37
CA ILE A 2 -30.31 7.47 -11.39
C ILE A 2 -29.63 6.72 -10.22
N GLU A 3 -30.30 6.65 -9.07
CA GLU A 3 -29.77 6.05 -7.84
C GLU A 3 -29.45 4.57 -8.00
N LYS A 4 -30.34 3.81 -8.68
CA LYS A 4 -30.10 2.41 -9.02
C LYS A 4 -28.89 2.25 -9.92
N ASN A 5 -28.73 3.13 -10.92
CA ASN A 5 -27.59 3.08 -11.85
C ASN A 5 -26.29 3.44 -11.15
N VAL A 6 -26.29 4.40 -10.22
CA VAL A 6 -25.13 4.75 -9.40
C VAL A 6 -24.71 3.56 -8.55
N SER A 7 -25.64 2.93 -7.83
CA SER A 7 -25.35 1.75 -7.00
C SER A 7 -24.81 0.59 -7.85
N HIS A 8 -25.46 0.31 -8.98
CA HIS A 8 -25.02 -0.75 -9.89
C HIS A 8 -23.63 -0.48 -10.47
N GLY A 9 -23.35 0.78 -10.87
CA GLY A 9 -22.04 1.18 -11.37
C GLY A 9 -20.94 0.96 -10.34
N ILE A 10 -21.16 1.38 -9.09
CA ILE A 10 -20.19 1.20 -8.00
C ILE A 10 -19.95 -0.30 -7.73
N ILE A 11 -21.02 -1.06 -7.53
CA ILE A 11 -20.93 -2.50 -7.20
C ILE A 11 -20.21 -3.25 -8.31
N SER A 12 -20.66 -3.13 -9.56
CA SER A 12 -20.12 -3.89 -10.68
C SER A 12 -18.64 -3.58 -10.95
N THR A 13 -18.28 -2.29 -10.93
CA THR A 13 -16.87 -1.89 -11.15
C THR A 13 -15.97 -2.31 -10.00
N TYR A 14 -16.45 -2.23 -8.76
CA TYR A 14 -15.69 -2.63 -7.59
C TYR A 14 -15.46 -4.15 -7.56
N PHE A 15 -16.49 -4.97 -7.80
CA PHE A 15 -16.34 -6.42 -7.86
C PHE A 15 -15.42 -6.85 -9.00
N ASN A 16 -15.53 -6.25 -10.17
CA ASN A 16 -14.59 -6.49 -11.26
C ASN A 16 -13.14 -6.15 -10.88
N LYS A 17 -12.94 -5.04 -10.14
CA LYS A 17 -11.62 -4.67 -9.62
C LYS A 17 -11.11 -5.72 -8.63
N LEU A 18 -11.94 -6.17 -7.70
CA LEU A 18 -11.57 -7.16 -6.68
C LEU A 18 -11.24 -8.51 -7.34
N GLU A 19 -12.13 -9.02 -8.19
CA GLU A 19 -11.97 -10.29 -8.89
C GLU A 19 -10.66 -10.35 -9.70
N ARG A 20 -10.33 -9.27 -10.41
CA ARG A 20 -9.08 -9.18 -11.16
C ARG A 20 -7.84 -9.22 -10.27
N ASN A 21 -7.94 -8.96 -8.99
CA ASN A 21 -6.82 -8.89 -8.04
C ASN A 21 -6.81 -10.05 -7.03
N LEU A 22 -7.53 -11.15 -7.29
CA LEU A 22 -7.47 -12.38 -6.47
C LEU A 22 -6.16 -13.14 -6.65
N ASP A 23 -5.51 -12.98 -7.82
CA ASP A 23 -4.21 -13.55 -8.16
C ASP A 23 -3.27 -12.43 -8.60
N LEU A 24 -2.16 -12.25 -7.90
CA LEU A 24 -1.19 -11.18 -8.09
C LEU A 24 0.21 -11.71 -8.37
N ASP A 25 1.03 -10.90 -9.03
CA ASP A 25 2.47 -11.09 -8.99
C ASP A 25 3.02 -10.62 -7.65
N VAL A 26 2.57 -9.45 -7.18
CA VAL A 26 3.02 -8.88 -5.90
C VAL A 26 1.85 -8.31 -5.11
N ALA A 27 1.71 -8.74 -3.86
CA ALA A 27 0.87 -8.11 -2.86
C ALA A 27 1.73 -7.23 -1.94
N ILE A 28 1.35 -5.97 -1.77
CA ILE A 28 2.05 -5.03 -0.87
C ILE A 28 1.15 -4.75 0.32
N VAL A 29 1.66 -4.99 1.52
CA VAL A 29 0.94 -4.75 2.78
C VAL A 29 1.42 -3.45 3.40
N GLY A 30 0.49 -2.51 3.56
CA GLY A 30 0.78 -1.16 4.06
C GLY A 30 0.91 -0.12 2.95
N GLY A 31 0.19 0.98 3.10
CA GLY A 31 0.12 2.10 2.15
C GLY A 31 1.05 3.26 2.51
N GLY A 32 2.18 2.99 3.15
CA GLY A 32 3.20 4.00 3.41
C GLY A 32 4.01 4.36 2.15
N PRO A 33 4.87 5.40 2.20
CA PRO A 33 5.62 5.87 1.03
C PRO A 33 6.46 4.78 0.39
N SER A 34 7.11 3.92 1.16
CA SER A 34 7.92 2.80 0.65
C SER A 34 7.08 1.81 -0.16
N GLY A 35 5.89 1.44 0.35
CA GLY A 35 4.97 0.56 -0.34
C GLY A 35 4.42 1.18 -1.63
N ILE A 36 4.11 2.48 -1.63
CA ILE A 36 3.58 3.19 -2.81
C ILE A 36 4.67 3.29 -3.90
N VAL A 37 5.90 3.62 -3.51
CA VAL A 37 7.04 3.66 -4.45
C VAL A 37 7.31 2.28 -5.04
N ALA A 38 7.29 1.23 -4.21
CA ALA A 38 7.42 -0.15 -4.69
C ALA A 38 6.29 -0.50 -5.67
N ALA A 39 5.03 -0.16 -5.33
CA ALA A 39 3.88 -0.39 -6.20
C ALA A 39 4.04 0.28 -7.57
N TYR A 40 4.54 1.52 -7.60
CA TYR A 40 4.82 2.24 -8.83
C TYR A 40 5.82 1.51 -9.72
N TYR A 41 7.00 1.21 -9.21
CA TYR A 41 8.06 0.59 -10.02
C TYR A 41 7.70 -0.80 -10.49
N LEU A 42 7.05 -1.60 -9.66
CA LEU A 42 6.62 -2.95 -10.01
C LEU A 42 5.51 -2.91 -11.08
N ALA A 43 4.52 -2.03 -10.94
CA ALA A 43 3.47 -1.87 -11.95
C ALA A 43 4.03 -1.32 -13.26
N LYS A 44 4.94 -0.33 -13.20
CA LYS A 44 5.66 0.19 -14.38
C LYS A 44 6.47 -0.88 -15.10
N ALA A 45 6.96 -1.88 -14.38
CA ALA A 45 7.63 -3.06 -14.95
C ALA A 45 6.66 -4.10 -15.53
N GLY A 46 5.34 -3.85 -15.51
CA GLY A 46 4.33 -4.72 -16.07
C GLY A 46 3.84 -5.84 -15.15
N LEU A 47 4.23 -5.80 -13.87
CA LEU A 47 3.75 -6.77 -12.88
C LEU A 47 2.34 -6.40 -12.41
N LYS A 48 1.55 -7.41 -12.09
CA LYS A 48 0.23 -7.27 -11.51
C LYS A 48 0.34 -7.07 -10.01
N VAL A 49 0.17 -5.81 -9.58
CA VAL A 49 0.44 -5.36 -8.21
C VAL A 49 -0.83 -4.86 -7.55
N ALA A 50 -1.10 -5.31 -6.35
CA ALA A 50 -2.07 -4.68 -5.47
C ALA A 50 -1.46 -4.34 -4.11
N GLN A 51 -1.83 -3.16 -3.59
CA GLN A 51 -1.44 -2.65 -2.29
C GLN A 51 -2.67 -2.56 -1.39
N PHE A 52 -2.55 -3.05 -0.16
CA PHE A 52 -3.60 -3.08 0.84
C PHE A 52 -3.22 -2.17 2.01
N ASP A 53 -4.08 -1.20 2.32
CA ASP A 53 -3.89 -0.30 3.46
C ASP A 53 -5.11 -0.30 4.37
N ARG A 54 -4.87 -0.46 5.68
CA ARG A 54 -5.93 -0.43 6.70
C ARG A 54 -6.57 0.96 6.89
N LYS A 55 -5.93 2.02 6.42
CA LYS A 55 -6.45 3.38 6.48
C LYS A 55 -7.28 3.72 5.26
N LEU A 56 -8.22 4.65 5.42
CA LEU A 56 -8.98 5.22 4.30
C LEU A 56 -8.07 6.05 3.37
N SER A 57 -7.09 6.74 3.96
CA SER A 57 -6.13 7.57 3.24
C SER A 57 -4.75 6.89 3.26
N PRO A 58 -4.37 6.13 2.22
CA PRO A 58 -3.01 5.62 2.06
C PRO A 58 -2.00 6.78 2.03
N GLY A 59 -0.76 6.52 2.43
CA GLY A 59 0.28 7.54 2.57
C GLY A 59 1.06 7.39 3.89
N GLY A 60 0.56 6.54 4.78
CA GLY A 60 1.20 6.29 6.08
C GLY A 60 1.26 7.54 6.95
N GLY A 61 2.43 7.80 7.51
CA GLY A 61 2.72 9.01 8.29
C GLY A 61 3.09 10.23 7.43
N MET A 62 3.24 10.05 6.11
CA MET A 62 3.78 11.10 5.25
C MET A 62 2.87 12.34 5.16
N TRP A 63 1.53 12.15 5.28
CA TRP A 63 0.57 13.25 5.27
C TRP A 63 0.87 14.34 6.32
N GLY A 64 1.32 13.95 7.50
CA GLY A 64 1.64 14.89 8.56
C GLY A 64 3.01 15.54 8.42
N GLY A 65 3.86 15.01 7.55
CA GLY A 65 5.26 15.40 7.50
C GLY A 65 6.00 15.11 8.81
N ALA A 66 7.13 15.78 9.00
CA ALA A 66 7.82 15.76 10.29
C ALA A 66 7.16 16.74 11.26
N MET A 67 7.00 16.35 12.52
CA MET A 67 6.47 17.20 13.60
C MET A 67 5.07 17.80 13.31
N MET A 68 4.31 17.21 12.40
CA MET A 68 2.99 17.68 11.94
C MET A 68 3.02 19.06 11.24
N PHE A 69 4.16 19.44 10.69
CA PHE A 69 4.30 20.70 9.94
C PHE A 69 4.14 20.53 8.42
N ASN A 70 3.61 19.40 7.99
CA ASN A 70 3.39 19.00 6.59
C ASN A 70 4.59 19.26 5.65
N GLN A 71 5.80 19.20 6.19
CA GLN A 71 7.04 19.21 5.43
C GLN A 71 7.80 17.90 5.67
N ILE A 72 8.44 17.40 4.65
CA ILE A 72 9.34 16.24 4.74
C ILE A 72 10.71 16.61 4.21
N VAL A 73 11.72 15.92 4.71
CA VAL A 73 13.11 16.09 4.31
C VAL A 73 13.63 14.77 3.78
N VAL A 74 14.30 14.83 2.64
CA VAL A 74 15.00 13.68 2.07
C VAL A 74 16.47 14.00 1.84
N GLN A 75 17.28 12.96 1.79
CA GLN A 75 18.69 13.04 1.41
C GLN A 75 18.85 12.93 -0.10
N GLU A 76 20.03 13.27 -0.59
CA GLU A 76 20.35 13.30 -2.03
C GLU A 76 20.08 11.97 -2.73
N GLU A 77 20.29 10.85 -2.03
CA GLU A 77 20.08 9.50 -2.57
C GLU A 77 18.62 9.26 -3.00
N ALA A 78 17.63 9.91 -2.36
CA ALA A 78 16.24 9.80 -2.71
C ALA A 78 15.79 10.78 -3.81
N LEU A 79 16.65 11.71 -4.22
CA LEU A 79 16.26 12.78 -5.14
C LEU A 79 15.85 12.28 -6.52
N HIS A 80 16.40 11.14 -6.96
CA HIS A 80 15.98 10.52 -8.21
C HIS A 80 14.51 10.06 -8.18
N ILE A 81 14.02 9.59 -7.02
CA ILE A 81 12.61 9.24 -6.81
C ILE A 81 11.75 10.51 -6.86
N ILE A 82 12.16 11.54 -6.14
CA ILE A 82 11.43 12.82 -6.10
C ILE A 82 11.23 13.40 -7.50
N LYS A 83 12.29 13.38 -8.32
CA LYS A 83 12.25 13.82 -9.72
C LYS A 83 11.37 12.92 -10.59
N GLU A 84 11.45 11.60 -10.42
CA GLU A 84 10.63 10.62 -11.14
C GLU A 84 9.13 10.86 -10.88
N PHE A 85 8.79 11.27 -9.66
CA PHE A 85 7.40 11.53 -9.26
C PHE A 85 6.95 12.98 -9.50
N ASP A 86 7.78 13.84 -10.13
CA ASP A 86 7.51 15.25 -10.38
C ASP A 86 7.10 16.04 -9.12
N ILE A 87 7.76 15.76 -8.01
CA ILE A 87 7.51 16.44 -6.73
C ILE A 87 8.40 17.69 -6.67
N ASN A 88 7.80 18.83 -6.34
CA ASN A 88 8.55 20.06 -6.10
C ASN A 88 9.36 19.94 -4.80
N TYR A 89 10.57 20.48 -4.81
CA TYR A 89 11.45 20.47 -3.66
C TYR A 89 12.34 21.71 -3.63
N GLU A 90 12.81 22.06 -2.46
CA GLU A 90 13.81 23.09 -2.23
C GLU A 90 15.07 22.45 -1.62
N GLN A 91 16.23 22.86 -2.10
CA GLN A 91 17.49 22.45 -1.50
C GLN A 91 17.73 23.28 -0.23
N TYR A 92 17.78 22.61 0.92
CA TYR A 92 18.03 23.25 2.21
C TYR A 92 19.53 23.45 2.49
N ASN A 93 20.35 22.45 2.15
CA ASN A 93 21.81 22.47 2.21
C ASN A 93 22.40 21.45 1.22
N ASP A 94 23.69 21.22 1.27
CA ASP A 94 24.39 20.36 0.30
C ASP A 94 23.87 18.93 0.21
N HIS A 95 23.16 18.43 1.24
CA HIS A 95 22.72 17.03 1.33
C HIS A 95 21.22 16.84 1.60
N LEU A 96 20.49 17.92 1.89
CA LEU A 96 19.09 17.84 2.33
C LEU A 96 18.18 18.64 1.41
N TYR A 97 17.04 18.03 1.10
CA TYR A 97 15.99 18.59 0.26
C TYR A 97 14.65 18.53 1.00
N VAL A 98 13.93 19.63 0.98
CA VAL A 98 12.64 19.82 1.67
C VAL A 98 11.53 19.88 0.66
N MET A 99 10.40 19.27 0.97
CA MET A 99 9.22 19.23 0.12
C MET A 99 7.93 19.17 0.93
N ASP A 100 6.84 19.61 0.32
CA ASP A 100 5.50 19.51 0.92
C ASP A 100 5.03 18.05 1.00
N SER A 101 4.51 17.67 2.16
CA SER A 101 4.07 16.30 2.42
C SER A 101 2.76 15.94 1.72
N VAL A 102 1.89 16.93 1.51
CA VAL A 102 0.60 16.73 0.83
C VAL A 102 0.82 16.54 -0.66
N GLU A 103 1.64 17.41 -1.28
CA GLU A 103 2.05 17.25 -2.67
C GLU A 103 2.73 15.90 -2.88
N SER A 104 3.72 15.60 -2.07
CA SER A 104 4.50 14.36 -2.18
C SER A 104 3.63 13.12 -2.08
N THR A 105 2.76 13.04 -1.07
CA THR A 105 1.86 11.89 -0.89
C THR A 105 0.90 11.75 -2.06
N SER A 106 0.34 12.86 -2.52
CA SER A 106 -0.59 12.90 -3.65
C SER A 106 0.07 12.46 -4.95
N ALA A 107 1.28 12.95 -5.23
CA ALA A 107 2.05 12.58 -6.41
C ALA A 107 2.42 11.09 -6.42
N LEU A 108 2.88 10.55 -5.28
CA LEU A 108 3.19 9.13 -5.16
C LEU A 108 1.96 8.26 -5.46
N LEU A 109 0.82 8.54 -4.84
CA LEU A 109 -0.42 7.79 -5.04
C LEU A 109 -0.92 7.88 -6.48
N TYR A 110 -0.95 9.10 -7.02
CA TYR A 110 -1.38 9.33 -8.41
C TYR A 110 -0.56 8.51 -9.39
N LYS A 111 0.77 8.64 -9.33
CA LYS A 111 1.66 7.94 -10.27
C LYS A 111 1.63 6.43 -10.10
N ALA A 112 1.52 5.91 -8.88
CA ALA A 112 1.41 4.47 -8.65
C ALA A 112 0.15 3.89 -9.31
N VAL A 113 -1.01 4.54 -9.14
CA VAL A 113 -2.26 4.12 -9.77
C VAL A 113 -2.19 4.26 -11.30
N HIS A 114 -1.61 5.34 -11.81
CA HIS A 114 -1.44 5.55 -13.27
C HIS A 114 -0.47 4.57 -13.91
N ALA A 115 0.52 4.07 -13.15
CA ALA A 115 1.41 3.00 -13.62
C ALA A 115 0.73 1.63 -13.67
N GLY A 116 -0.50 1.50 -13.13
CA GLY A 116 -1.27 0.28 -13.16
C GLY A 116 -1.37 -0.46 -11.82
N ALA A 117 -0.79 0.07 -10.74
CA ALA A 117 -0.96 -0.51 -9.40
C ALA A 117 -2.41 -0.35 -8.93
N THR A 118 -2.94 -1.40 -8.32
CA THR A 118 -4.26 -1.35 -7.67
C THR A 118 -4.09 -1.05 -6.19
N ILE A 119 -4.76 -0.02 -5.68
CA ILE A 119 -4.76 0.31 -4.25
C ILE A 119 -6.13 -0.04 -3.67
N PHE A 120 -6.12 -0.85 -2.61
CA PHE A 120 -7.25 -1.17 -1.76
C PHE A 120 -7.07 -0.50 -0.39
N ASN A 121 -7.81 0.55 -0.15
CA ASN A 121 -7.85 1.23 1.14
C ASN A 121 -8.97 0.68 2.03
N CYS A 122 -8.86 0.86 3.34
CA CYS A 122 -9.72 0.22 4.35
C CYS A 122 -9.69 -1.32 4.32
N TYR A 123 -8.58 -1.90 3.84
CA TYR A 123 -8.31 -3.33 3.90
C TYR A 123 -7.17 -3.61 4.86
N SER A 124 -7.46 -4.38 5.90
CA SER A 124 -6.46 -4.89 6.82
C SER A 124 -5.99 -6.26 6.36
N VAL A 125 -4.69 -6.45 6.29
CA VAL A 125 -4.11 -7.79 6.13
C VAL A 125 -3.98 -8.39 7.52
N GLU A 126 -4.71 -9.47 7.76
CA GLU A 126 -4.75 -10.16 9.06
C GLU A 126 -3.64 -11.20 9.18
N ASP A 127 -3.29 -11.81 8.04
CA ASP A 127 -2.34 -12.92 8.02
C ASP A 127 -1.72 -13.07 6.64
N VAL A 128 -0.70 -13.92 6.55
CA VAL A 128 -0.11 -14.40 5.29
C VAL A 128 -0.54 -15.83 5.02
N ILE A 129 -0.78 -16.15 3.76
CA ILE A 129 -0.98 -17.53 3.31
C ILE A 129 0.41 -18.18 3.25
N PHE A 130 0.69 -19.02 4.24
CA PHE A 130 1.97 -19.69 4.39
C PHE A 130 1.79 -21.20 4.26
N LYS A 131 2.35 -21.78 3.22
CA LYS A 131 2.23 -23.20 2.90
C LYS A 131 3.53 -23.70 2.33
N ASP A 132 3.95 -24.89 2.73
CA ASP A 132 5.17 -25.57 2.25
C ASP A 132 6.43 -24.67 2.35
N ASN A 133 6.55 -23.93 3.46
CA ASN A 133 7.61 -22.94 3.72
C ASN A 133 7.65 -21.75 2.74
N VAL A 134 6.57 -21.49 2.04
CA VAL A 134 6.45 -20.38 1.10
C VAL A 134 5.29 -19.48 1.47
N VAL A 135 5.51 -18.16 1.44
CA VAL A 135 4.44 -17.16 1.49
C VAL A 135 3.84 -17.07 0.08
N SER A 136 2.57 -17.43 -0.06
CA SER A 136 1.87 -17.54 -1.34
C SER A 136 0.68 -16.57 -1.47
N GLY A 137 0.55 -15.64 -0.54
CA GLY A 137 -0.52 -14.65 -0.57
C GLY A 137 -0.80 -14.03 0.79
N VAL A 138 -1.90 -13.30 0.87
CA VAL A 138 -2.36 -12.59 2.07
C VAL A 138 -3.83 -12.88 2.37
N VAL A 139 -4.17 -12.81 3.64
CA VAL A 139 -5.54 -12.93 4.16
C VAL A 139 -6.00 -11.54 4.54
N VAL A 140 -7.04 -11.03 3.89
CA VAL A 140 -7.48 -9.65 4.04
C VAL A 140 -8.93 -9.55 4.50
N ASN A 141 -9.23 -8.52 5.28
CA ASN A 141 -10.59 -8.19 5.65
C ASN A 141 -10.78 -6.67 5.62
N TRP A 142 -12.02 -6.20 5.62
CA TRP A 142 -12.27 -4.77 5.75
C TRP A 142 -11.88 -4.28 7.15
N THR A 143 -11.15 -3.20 7.22
CA THR A 143 -10.71 -2.62 8.49
C THR A 143 -11.84 -2.38 9.49
N PRO A 144 -13.05 -1.92 9.10
CA PRO A 144 -14.17 -1.80 10.04
C PRO A 144 -14.58 -3.12 10.70
N VAL A 145 -14.48 -4.25 9.99
CA VAL A 145 -14.80 -5.59 10.55
C VAL A 145 -13.91 -5.88 11.75
N LEU A 146 -12.61 -5.66 11.60
CA LEU A 146 -11.64 -5.86 12.68
C LEU A 146 -11.83 -4.87 13.83
N ARG A 147 -12.08 -3.60 13.49
CA ARG A 147 -12.25 -2.54 14.49
C ARG A 147 -13.46 -2.79 15.39
N GLU A 148 -14.56 -3.25 14.80
CA GLU A 148 -15.81 -3.53 15.53
C GLU A 148 -15.86 -4.95 16.09
N GLY A 149 -14.83 -5.76 15.90
CA GLY A 149 -14.77 -7.14 16.36
C GLY A 149 -15.86 -8.04 15.75
N MET A 150 -16.25 -7.74 14.52
CA MET A 150 -17.27 -8.51 13.81
C MET A 150 -16.70 -9.86 13.37
N HIS A 151 -17.53 -10.89 13.44
CA HIS A 151 -17.15 -12.22 12.97
C HIS A 151 -17.53 -12.38 11.48
N VAL A 152 -16.59 -12.07 10.61
CA VAL A 152 -16.73 -12.12 9.15
C VAL A 152 -15.56 -12.88 8.57
N ASP A 153 -15.81 -13.84 7.70
CA ASP A 153 -14.76 -14.60 7.04
C ASP A 153 -13.91 -13.69 6.13
N PRO A 154 -12.58 -13.79 6.19
CA PRO A 154 -11.68 -12.97 5.40
C PRO A 154 -11.59 -13.46 3.94
N LEU A 155 -11.08 -12.60 3.08
CA LEU A 155 -10.74 -12.91 1.70
C LEU A 155 -9.29 -13.40 1.60
N ASN A 156 -9.06 -14.38 0.74
CA ASN A 156 -7.73 -14.86 0.39
C ASN A 156 -7.30 -14.26 -0.95
N ILE A 157 -6.16 -13.60 -0.97
CA ILE A 157 -5.53 -13.04 -2.17
C ILE A 157 -4.23 -13.79 -2.40
N MET A 158 -4.12 -14.46 -3.53
CA MET A 158 -2.90 -15.16 -3.90
C MET A 158 -1.86 -14.20 -4.45
N ALA A 159 -0.58 -14.43 -4.16
CA ALA A 159 0.52 -13.63 -4.69
C ALA A 159 1.80 -14.45 -4.75
N LYS A 160 2.59 -14.23 -5.81
CA LYS A 160 3.91 -14.86 -5.97
C LYS A 160 4.94 -14.26 -5.00
N CYS A 161 4.74 -13.00 -4.61
CA CYS A 161 5.59 -12.29 -3.66
C CYS A 161 4.73 -11.40 -2.76
N VAL A 162 5.09 -11.28 -1.48
CA VAL A 162 4.48 -10.36 -0.53
C VAL A 162 5.55 -9.41 -0.02
N ILE A 163 5.28 -8.11 -0.13
CA ILE A 163 6.14 -7.04 0.40
C ILE A 163 5.52 -6.51 1.69
N ASP A 164 6.30 -6.51 2.76
CA ASP A 164 5.94 -5.91 4.04
C ASP A 164 6.30 -4.41 4.03
N GLY A 165 5.30 -3.56 3.81
CA GLY A 165 5.36 -2.11 3.89
C GLY A 165 4.66 -1.54 5.12
N THR A 166 4.50 -2.33 6.19
CA THR A 166 3.77 -1.93 7.40
C THR A 166 4.54 -0.96 8.31
N GLY A 167 5.76 -0.60 7.90
CA GLY A 167 6.64 0.33 8.62
C GLY A 167 7.51 -0.38 9.64
N HIS A 168 7.87 0.34 10.72
CA HIS A 168 8.80 -0.18 11.74
C HIS A 168 8.30 -1.41 12.48
N ASP A 169 6.99 -1.64 12.48
CA ASP A 169 6.40 -2.80 13.14
C ASP A 169 6.67 -4.10 12.39
N SER A 170 6.92 -4.05 11.07
CA SER A 170 7.20 -5.23 10.24
C SER A 170 6.22 -6.37 10.50
N GLU A 171 4.92 -6.04 10.48
CA GLU A 171 3.84 -6.92 10.98
C GLU A 171 3.81 -8.27 10.24
N MET A 172 4.03 -8.25 8.93
CA MET A 172 4.01 -9.48 8.13
C MET A 172 5.27 -10.32 8.36
N CYS A 173 6.43 -9.68 8.42
CA CYS A 173 7.69 -10.37 8.75
C CYS A 173 7.62 -11.04 10.11
N ARG A 174 7.09 -10.34 11.13
CA ARG A 174 6.88 -10.92 12.48
C ARG A 174 5.88 -12.08 12.46
N THR A 175 4.83 -11.98 11.65
CA THR A 175 3.84 -13.05 11.50
C THR A 175 4.47 -14.30 10.89
N VAL A 176 5.27 -14.15 9.83
CA VAL A 176 6.03 -15.26 9.22
C VAL A 176 7.01 -15.86 10.21
N ALA A 177 7.79 -15.03 10.91
CA ALA A 177 8.74 -15.49 11.90
C ALA A 177 8.07 -16.30 13.02
N ARG A 178 6.95 -15.81 13.55
CA ARG A 178 6.17 -16.51 14.58
C ARG A 178 5.66 -17.86 14.09
N LYS A 179 5.15 -17.96 12.86
CA LYS A 179 4.67 -19.22 12.27
C LYS A 179 5.79 -20.25 12.10
N ASN A 180 7.02 -19.79 11.92
CA ASN A 180 8.21 -20.65 11.75
C ASN A 180 9.00 -20.86 13.05
N GLY A 181 8.53 -20.35 14.19
CA GLY A 181 9.25 -20.44 15.46
C GLY A 181 10.56 -19.66 15.50
N ILE A 182 10.74 -18.69 14.59
CA ILE A 182 11.92 -17.82 14.51
C ILE A 182 11.72 -16.64 15.46
N ARG A 183 12.72 -16.36 16.29
CA ARG A 183 12.78 -15.13 17.10
C ARG A 183 13.47 -14.05 16.27
N LEU A 184 12.76 -12.93 16.04
CA LEU A 184 13.30 -11.70 15.46
C LEU A 184 13.84 -10.80 16.56
#